data_c23f7a7bc8b9698f100132b0c2337f33
#
_entry.id   c23f7a7bc8b9698f100132b0c2337f33
#
_cell.length_a   1.000
_cell.length_b   1.000
_cell.length_c   1.000
_cell.angle_alpha   90.00
_cell.angle_beta   90.00
_cell.angle_gamma   90.00
#
_symmetry.space_group_name_H-M   'P 1'
#
loop_
_entity.id
_entity.type
_entity.pdbx_description
1 polymer ?
#
loop_
_entity_poly.entity_id
_entity_poly.type
_entity_poly.pdbx_seq_one_letter_code
_entity_poly.pdbx_strand_id
1 'polypeptide(L)'
;YTSETLAFFDFCRTGLHEDGYLMHKYQPDGAPGSSWHPYIVGNRCIAPIQEDETAIVVFLFGQYYDMTGDKQALEEFYPSLIKPMATFMADYIDEVTKLPHATYDLWEEKFLTTTYSTAVVYAALVAAGKLAEAVGEADDAVHWQAIADDIRRASQTLLYNPDKAFFYKGYVHKSADAKTDIMYDDTIDMSSFYGAFMFGLFDMESDEIKESFKTLQRVFMASDQEVMPMPRYEHDQYNRVDEESIGNPWFICTLWQAQYFLETDRQQAARKIVDWVQSRMLKSGVLSEQINPYTHEFISVAPLAWSQAEFINTAIDLVTDEPEVLSTVSKDA
;
A
#
# COMPACT_ATOMS: atom_id res chain seq x y z
N TYR A 1 22.14 0.58 2.51
CA TYR A 1 21.48 1.92 2.36
C TYR A 1 20.92 2.49 3.67
N THR A 2 21.53 2.13 4.82
CA THR A 2 21.03 2.57 6.15
C THR A 2 21.01 4.10 6.30
N SER A 3 22.03 4.79 5.77
CA SER A 3 22.11 6.27 5.82
C SER A 3 20.98 6.95 5.05
N GLU A 4 20.63 6.43 3.89
CA GLU A 4 19.56 6.95 3.04
C GLU A 4 18.19 6.71 3.70
N THR A 5 18.00 5.55 4.32
CA THR A 5 16.79 5.20 5.06
C THR A 5 16.58 6.14 6.25
N LEU A 6 17.63 6.39 7.04
CA LEU A 6 17.56 7.34 8.16
C LEU A 6 17.32 8.78 7.69
N ALA A 7 17.93 9.19 6.57
CA ALA A 7 17.67 10.49 5.97
C ALA A 7 16.21 10.65 5.50
N PHE A 8 15.58 9.60 5.01
CA PHE A 8 14.16 9.59 4.69
C PHE A 8 13.28 9.80 5.94
N PHE A 9 13.55 9.08 7.03
CA PHE A 9 12.81 9.28 8.28
C PHE A 9 13.02 10.67 8.87
N ASP A 10 14.22 11.23 8.76
CA ASP A 10 14.51 12.61 9.19
C ASP A 10 13.75 13.63 8.34
N PHE A 11 13.64 13.42 7.04
CA PHE A 11 12.80 14.23 6.17
C PHE A 11 11.33 14.16 6.58
N CYS A 12 10.79 12.98 6.84
CA CYS A 12 9.42 12.80 7.32
C CYS A 12 9.18 13.53 8.66
N ARG A 13 10.14 13.44 9.59
CA ARG A 13 10.10 14.16 10.86
C ARG A 13 10.06 15.68 10.68
N THR A 14 10.84 16.20 9.73
CA THR A 14 10.88 17.63 9.42
C THR A 14 9.57 18.13 8.81
N GLY A 15 8.92 17.31 7.99
CA GLY A 15 7.64 17.63 7.34
C GLY A 15 6.39 17.33 8.18
N LEU A 16 6.55 16.68 9.35
CA LEU A 16 5.41 16.22 10.15
C LEU A 16 4.56 17.40 10.63
N HIS A 17 3.24 17.31 10.41
CA HIS A 17 2.28 18.26 10.95
C HIS A 17 2.21 18.17 12.49
N GLU A 18 1.85 19.26 13.17
CA GLU A 18 1.72 19.28 14.64
C GLU A 18 0.71 18.26 15.19
N ASP A 19 -0.30 17.91 14.40
CA ASP A 19 -1.30 16.89 14.72
C ASP A 19 -0.83 15.44 14.42
N GLY A 20 0.39 15.23 13.93
CA GLY A 20 0.99 13.91 13.76
C GLY A 20 0.75 13.24 12.39
N TYR A 21 0.28 13.95 11.37
CA TYR A 21 0.12 13.41 10.02
C TYR A 21 1.07 14.05 9.01
N LEU A 22 1.27 13.38 7.89
CA LEU A 22 1.95 13.92 6.71
C LEU A 22 0.92 14.52 5.74
N MET A 23 1.33 15.60 5.08
CA MET A 23 0.58 16.18 3.97
C MET A 23 0.84 15.38 2.70
N HIS A 24 -0.13 15.39 1.79
CA HIS A 24 -0.07 14.68 0.51
C HIS A 24 1.23 14.90 -0.29
N LYS A 25 1.88 16.06 -0.19
CA LYS A 25 3.05 16.36 -1.00
C LYS A 25 3.97 17.38 -0.34
N TYR A 26 5.26 17.17 -0.49
CA TYR A 26 6.30 18.06 0.00
C TYR A 26 7.25 18.53 -1.09
N GLN A 27 7.84 19.67 -0.90
CA GLN A 27 9.02 20.15 -1.63
C GLN A 27 10.30 19.55 -1.02
N PRO A 28 11.43 19.58 -1.75
CA PRO A 28 12.69 19.03 -1.23
C PRO A 28 13.21 19.65 0.07
N ASP A 29 12.75 20.86 0.42
CA ASP A 29 13.09 21.57 1.66
C ASP A 29 12.13 21.26 2.83
N GLY A 30 11.16 20.33 2.62
CA GLY A 30 10.17 19.94 3.61
C GLY A 30 8.94 20.87 3.67
N ALA A 31 8.88 21.93 2.87
CA ALA A 31 7.68 22.76 2.79
C ALA A 31 6.54 22.00 2.09
N PRO A 32 5.25 22.19 2.49
CA PRO A 32 4.14 21.59 1.80
C PRO A 32 4.14 21.91 0.31
N GLY A 33 3.98 20.89 -0.52
CA GLY A 33 3.86 21.00 -1.96
C GLY A 33 2.45 21.39 -2.39
N SER A 34 2.27 21.68 -3.68
CA SER A 34 0.94 21.86 -4.24
C SER A 34 0.20 20.52 -4.26
N SER A 35 -1.04 20.52 -3.77
CA SER A 35 -1.92 19.36 -3.80
C SER A 35 -3.13 19.64 -4.67
N TRP A 36 -3.63 18.65 -5.38
CA TRP A 36 -4.94 18.68 -6.04
C TRP A 36 -6.07 18.22 -5.13
N HIS A 37 -5.77 17.71 -3.95
CA HIS A 37 -6.77 17.41 -2.94
C HIS A 37 -7.30 18.70 -2.33
N PRO A 38 -8.62 18.97 -2.40
CA PRO A 38 -9.18 20.22 -1.88
C PRO A 38 -9.24 20.21 -0.34
N TYR A 39 -8.91 21.36 0.27
CA TYR A 39 -9.12 21.59 1.71
C TYR A 39 -10.59 21.74 2.10
N ILE A 40 -11.47 22.04 1.14
CA ILE A 40 -12.89 22.26 1.37
C ILE A 40 -13.68 21.32 0.46
N VAL A 41 -14.46 20.44 1.06
CA VAL A 41 -15.41 19.56 0.37
C VAL A 41 -16.82 19.91 0.83
N GLY A 42 -17.61 20.47 -0.08
CA GLY A 42 -18.90 21.07 0.26
C GLY A 42 -18.72 22.26 1.22
N ASN A 43 -19.23 22.15 2.44
CA ASN A 43 -19.12 23.18 3.49
C ASN A 43 -18.20 22.75 4.65
N ARG A 44 -17.38 21.71 4.45
CA ARG A 44 -16.47 21.19 5.49
C ARG A 44 -15.04 21.46 5.10
N CYS A 45 -14.25 21.90 6.07
CA CYS A 45 -12.80 21.89 5.99
C CYS A 45 -12.32 20.49 6.34
N ILE A 46 -11.53 19.88 5.47
CA ILE A 46 -10.91 18.57 5.67
C ILE A 46 -9.42 18.68 5.39
N ALA A 47 -8.61 17.90 6.10
CA ALA A 47 -7.20 17.80 5.75
C ALA A 47 -7.06 17.08 4.39
N PRO A 48 -6.31 17.62 3.44
CA PRO A 48 -6.10 17.01 2.13
C PRO A 48 -5.00 15.96 2.21
N ILE A 49 -5.25 14.89 2.97
CA ILE A 49 -4.30 13.83 3.27
C ILE A 49 -4.72 12.50 2.66
N GLN A 50 -3.74 11.64 2.51
CA GLN A 50 -3.88 10.20 2.36
C GLN A 50 -3.30 9.58 3.64
N GLU A 51 -4.13 8.95 4.46
CA GLU A 51 -3.67 8.45 5.76
C GLU A 51 -2.60 7.37 5.63
N ASP A 52 -2.66 6.59 4.55
CA ASP A 52 -1.66 5.58 4.22
C ASP A 52 -0.24 6.17 4.02
N GLU A 53 -0.09 7.43 3.59
CA GLU A 53 1.21 8.09 3.50
C GLU A 53 1.85 8.30 4.90
N THR A 54 1.05 8.59 5.91
CA THR A 54 1.51 8.67 7.30
C THR A 54 1.79 7.27 7.85
N ALA A 55 0.88 6.34 7.62
CA ALA A 55 0.94 4.99 8.14
C ALA A 55 2.14 4.20 7.59
N ILE A 56 2.43 4.32 6.29
CA ILE A 56 3.54 3.59 5.66
C ILE A 56 4.90 3.94 6.27
N VAL A 57 5.10 5.18 6.73
CA VAL A 57 6.35 5.61 7.38
C VAL A 57 6.58 4.86 8.68
N VAL A 58 5.55 4.70 9.51
CA VAL A 58 5.63 3.94 10.77
C VAL A 58 5.87 2.46 10.50
N PHE A 59 5.17 1.89 9.52
CA PHE A 59 5.36 0.51 9.09
C PHE A 59 6.80 0.27 8.61
N LEU A 60 7.32 1.12 7.73
CA LEU A 60 8.70 1.03 7.22
C LEU A 60 9.75 1.20 8.32
N PHE A 61 9.50 2.06 9.32
CA PHE A 61 10.40 2.17 10.46
C PHE A 61 10.41 0.89 11.29
N GLY A 62 9.24 0.25 11.45
CA GLY A 62 9.16 -1.08 12.08
C GLY A 62 10.01 -2.11 11.36
N GLN A 63 9.91 -2.20 10.02
CA GLN A 63 10.75 -3.09 9.21
C GLN A 63 12.26 -2.75 9.33
N TYR A 64 12.60 -1.45 9.30
CA TYR A 64 13.99 -1.02 9.52
C TYR A 64 14.53 -1.51 10.88
N TYR A 65 13.75 -1.33 11.93
CA TYR A 65 14.13 -1.78 13.27
C TYR A 65 14.25 -3.30 13.38
N ASP A 66 13.33 -4.05 12.80
CA ASP A 66 13.35 -5.52 12.77
C ASP A 66 14.61 -6.04 12.05
N MET A 67 15.04 -5.37 10.97
CA MET A 67 16.24 -5.74 10.21
C MET A 67 17.55 -5.35 10.87
N THR A 68 17.59 -4.22 11.59
CA THR A 68 18.86 -3.64 12.07
C THR A 68 19.06 -3.75 13.57
N GLY A 69 17.98 -3.79 14.35
CA GLY A 69 18.02 -3.68 15.80
C GLY A 69 18.58 -2.34 16.31
N ASP A 70 18.51 -1.28 15.50
CA ASP A 70 19.10 0.03 15.79
C ASP A 70 18.33 0.77 16.89
N LYS A 71 18.70 0.49 18.13
CA LYS A 71 18.11 1.12 19.31
C LYS A 71 18.34 2.62 19.38
N GLN A 72 19.48 3.11 18.87
CA GLN A 72 19.78 4.53 18.90
C GLN A 72 18.82 5.28 17.98
N ALA A 73 18.61 4.80 16.78
CA ALA A 73 17.63 5.37 15.87
C ALA A 73 16.20 5.30 16.46
N LEU A 74 15.84 4.17 17.08
CA LEU A 74 14.54 4.04 17.72
C LEU A 74 14.34 5.06 18.85
N GLU A 75 15.29 5.22 19.76
CA GLU A 75 15.24 6.20 20.85
C GLU A 75 15.12 7.66 20.33
N GLU A 76 15.77 7.95 19.21
CA GLU A 76 15.72 9.27 18.56
C GLU A 76 14.37 9.54 17.87
N PHE A 77 13.89 8.60 17.05
CA PHE A 77 12.72 8.80 16.20
C PHE A 77 11.39 8.49 16.91
N TYR A 78 11.39 7.69 17.96
CA TYR A 78 10.15 7.31 18.64
C TYR A 78 9.37 8.54 19.14
N PRO A 79 9.93 9.46 19.96
CA PRO A 79 9.19 10.60 20.50
C PRO A 79 8.84 11.66 19.45
N SER A 80 9.61 11.75 18.36
CA SER A 80 9.53 12.87 17.40
C SER A 80 8.89 12.50 16.06
N LEU A 81 8.69 11.22 15.78
CA LEU A 81 8.10 10.73 14.54
C LEU A 81 7.06 9.64 14.80
N ILE A 82 7.46 8.53 15.44
CA ILE A 82 6.61 7.33 15.56
C ILE A 82 5.41 7.58 16.47
N LYS A 83 5.65 8.10 17.67
CA LYS A 83 4.58 8.36 18.65
C LYS A 83 3.55 9.37 18.15
N PRO A 84 3.91 10.54 17.60
CA PRO A 84 2.94 11.48 17.03
C PRO A 84 2.09 10.85 15.91
N MET A 85 2.73 10.13 14.96
CA MET A 85 2.02 9.49 13.85
C MET A 85 1.06 8.39 14.33
N ALA A 86 1.51 7.53 15.23
CA ALA A 86 0.69 6.45 15.78
C ALA A 86 -0.49 7.00 16.61
N THR A 87 -0.26 8.08 17.36
CA THR A 87 -1.33 8.77 18.10
C THR A 87 -2.36 9.35 17.14
N PHE A 88 -1.93 10.04 16.07
CA PHE A 88 -2.85 10.55 15.05
C PHE A 88 -3.71 9.43 14.47
N MET A 89 -3.11 8.34 14.01
CA MET A 89 -3.86 7.19 13.45
C MET A 89 -4.82 6.58 14.45
N ALA A 90 -4.41 6.46 15.72
CA ALA A 90 -5.26 5.94 16.79
C ALA A 90 -6.47 6.83 17.09
N ASP A 91 -6.30 8.14 16.99
CA ASP A 91 -7.36 9.14 17.21
C ASP A 91 -8.24 9.34 15.97
N TYR A 92 -7.77 8.95 14.77
CA TYR A 92 -8.47 9.12 13.49
C TYR A 92 -9.34 7.91 13.13
N ILE A 93 -9.88 7.23 14.12
CA ILE A 93 -10.75 6.05 13.98
C ILE A 93 -12.22 6.44 14.19
N ASP A 94 -13.09 6.00 13.28
CA ASP A 94 -14.54 6.14 13.43
C ASP A 94 -15.05 5.25 14.57
N GLU A 95 -15.68 5.86 15.58
CA GLU A 95 -16.14 5.16 16.79
C GLU A 95 -17.17 4.06 16.52
N VAL A 96 -17.92 4.16 15.42
CA VAL A 96 -19.00 3.20 15.09
C VAL A 96 -18.45 2.03 14.31
N THR A 97 -17.69 2.30 13.24
CA THR A 97 -17.16 1.25 12.36
C THR A 97 -15.87 0.64 12.88
N LYS A 98 -15.15 1.32 13.77
CA LYS A 98 -13.80 0.95 14.24
C LYS A 98 -12.75 0.89 13.12
N LEU A 99 -13.04 1.51 11.99
CA LEU A 99 -12.12 1.68 10.89
C LEU A 99 -11.66 3.14 10.77
N PRO A 100 -10.55 3.42 10.08
CA PRO A 100 -10.10 4.79 9.85
C PRO A 100 -11.18 5.67 9.21
N HIS A 101 -11.18 6.95 9.53
CA HIS A 101 -12.01 7.91 8.82
C HIS A 101 -11.62 7.97 7.34
N ALA A 102 -12.56 8.44 6.52
CA ALA A 102 -12.30 8.62 5.09
C ALA A 102 -11.16 9.63 4.85
N THR A 103 -10.26 9.29 3.94
CA THR A 103 -9.24 10.15 3.35
C THR A 103 -9.21 9.94 1.84
N TYR A 104 -8.30 10.60 1.12
CA TYR A 104 -8.09 10.27 -0.28
C TYR A 104 -7.47 8.88 -0.41
N ASP A 105 -7.87 8.16 -1.47
CA ASP A 105 -7.39 6.81 -1.73
C ASP A 105 -5.97 6.82 -2.31
N LEU A 106 -5.31 5.66 -2.31
CA LEU A 106 -3.97 5.46 -2.89
C LEU A 106 -3.85 6.00 -4.33
N TRP A 107 -4.95 5.97 -5.08
CA TRP A 107 -4.98 6.45 -6.47
C TRP A 107 -5.23 7.94 -6.60
N GLU A 108 -5.42 8.65 -5.48
CA GLU A 108 -5.64 10.09 -5.42
C GLU A 108 -6.94 10.56 -6.11
N GLU A 109 -7.92 9.65 -6.23
CA GLU A 109 -9.15 9.87 -7.01
C GLU A 109 -10.40 10.00 -6.16
N LYS A 110 -10.50 9.24 -5.05
CA LYS A 110 -11.72 9.14 -4.25
C LYS A 110 -11.46 9.42 -2.78
N PHE A 111 -12.43 10.08 -2.14
CA PHE A 111 -12.42 10.33 -0.70
C PHE A 111 -13.34 9.35 0.01
N LEU A 112 -12.78 8.30 0.61
CA LEU A 112 -13.52 7.21 1.26
C LEU A 112 -12.62 6.47 2.27
N THR A 113 -13.22 5.66 3.14
CA THR A 113 -12.49 4.67 3.94
C THR A 113 -12.17 3.49 3.03
N THR A 114 -10.89 3.33 2.67
CA THR A 114 -10.46 2.26 1.74
C THR A 114 -9.96 1.02 2.46
N THR A 115 -10.05 -0.12 1.81
CA THR A 115 -9.41 -1.36 2.29
C THR A 115 -7.88 -1.21 2.35
N TYR A 116 -7.27 -0.55 1.35
CA TYR A 116 -5.83 -0.34 1.31
C TYR A 116 -5.35 0.51 2.49
N SER A 117 -5.85 1.76 2.64
CA SER A 117 -5.42 2.65 3.73
C SER A 117 -5.69 2.03 5.10
N THR A 118 -6.83 1.34 5.27
CA THR A 118 -7.15 0.60 6.50
C THR A 118 -6.08 -0.47 6.81
N ALA A 119 -5.61 -1.19 5.78
CA ALA A 119 -4.59 -2.23 5.97
C ALA A 119 -3.24 -1.64 6.36
N VAL A 120 -2.83 -0.53 5.73
CA VAL A 120 -1.58 0.16 6.08
C VAL A 120 -1.63 0.71 7.49
N VAL A 121 -2.75 1.33 7.90
CA VAL A 121 -2.96 1.84 9.27
C VAL A 121 -2.91 0.71 10.30
N TYR A 122 -3.57 -0.42 10.01
CA TYR A 122 -3.48 -1.61 10.84
C TYR A 122 -2.04 -2.05 11.07
N ALA A 123 -1.27 -2.24 9.99
CA ALA A 123 0.13 -2.68 10.08
C ALA A 123 1.03 -1.65 10.79
N ALA A 124 0.77 -0.37 10.55
CA ALA A 124 1.48 0.72 11.21
C ALA A 124 1.25 0.72 12.73
N LEU A 125 0.02 0.54 13.19
CA LEU A 125 -0.30 0.48 14.63
C LEU A 125 0.29 -0.78 15.29
N VAL A 126 0.30 -1.92 14.60
CA VAL A 126 1.00 -3.15 15.07
C VAL A 126 2.50 -2.88 15.19
N ALA A 127 3.11 -2.24 14.19
CA ALA A 127 4.53 -1.89 14.23
C ALA A 127 4.83 -0.89 15.36
N ALA A 128 4.00 0.17 15.49
CA ALA A 128 4.13 1.15 16.57
C ALA A 128 4.04 0.52 17.95
N GLY A 129 3.12 -0.43 18.16
CA GLY A 129 3.02 -1.19 19.42
C GLY A 129 4.31 -1.93 19.77
N LYS A 130 4.91 -2.64 18.80
CA LYS A 130 6.21 -3.33 19.00
C LYS A 130 7.35 -2.34 19.30
N LEU A 131 7.40 -1.22 18.59
CA LEU A 131 8.41 -0.17 18.81
C LEU A 131 8.25 0.48 20.20
N ALA A 132 7.01 0.70 20.65
CA ALA A 132 6.71 1.20 21.99
C ALA A 132 7.19 0.24 23.10
N GLU A 133 6.94 -1.06 22.94
CA GLU A 133 7.48 -2.09 23.85
C GLU A 133 9.01 -2.04 23.91
N ALA A 134 9.67 -1.88 22.76
CA ALA A 134 11.11 -1.86 22.66
C ALA A 134 11.77 -0.65 23.37
N VAL A 135 11.06 0.49 23.48
CA VAL A 135 11.51 1.68 24.24
C VAL A 135 10.96 1.73 25.66
N GLY A 136 10.09 0.76 26.06
CA GLY A 136 9.55 0.68 27.41
C GLY A 136 8.26 1.48 27.65
N GLU A 137 7.59 1.96 26.60
CA GLU A 137 6.31 2.69 26.63
C GLU A 137 5.12 1.71 26.57
N ALA A 138 4.94 0.94 27.64
CA ALA A 138 3.98 -0.18 27.67
C ALA A 138 2.50 0.28 27.48
N ASP A 139 2.14 1.45 27.96
CA ASP A 139 0.77 1.98 27.82
C ASP A 139 0.44 2.29 26.35
N ASP A 140 1.37 2.90 25.62
CA ASP A 140 1.25 3.17 24.17
C ASP A 140 1.13 1.83 23.41
N ALA A 141 1.96 0.85 23.74
CA ALA A 141 1.97 -0.47 23.10
C ALA A 141 0.60 -1.16 23.24
N VAL A 142 0.05 -1.22 24.45
CA VAL A 142 -1.26 -1.83 24.70
C VAL A 142 -2.38 -1.07 24.00
N HIS A 143 -2.33 0.25 24.00
CA HIS A 143 -3.34 1.10 23.38
C HIS A 143 -3.40 0.88 21.85
N TRP A 144 -2.27 0.98 21.17
CA TRP A 144 -2.22 0.85 19.71
C TRP A 144 -2.52 -0.58 19.24
N GLN A 145 -2.07 -1.60 19.99
CA GLN A 145 -2.41 -2.98 19.68
C GLN A 145 -3.93 -3.23 19.81
N ALA A 146 -4.58 -2.67 20.82
CA ALA A 146 -6.03 -2.82 20.98
C ALA A 146 -6.82 -2.20 19.81
N ILE A 147 -6.37 -1.04 19.31
CA ILE A 147 -6.98 -0.39 18.13
C ILE A 147 -6.72 -1.22 16.87
N ALA A 148 -5.51 -1.71 16.66
CA ALA A 148 -5.20 -2.59 15.54
C ALA A 148 -6.09 -3.85 15.54
N ASP A 149 -6.31 -4.47 16.71
CA ASP A 149 -7.20 -5.62 16.85
C ASP A 149 -8.66 -5.27 16.54
N ASP A 150 -9.12 -4.06 16.91
CA ASP A 150 -10.46 -3.58 16.56
C ASP A 150 -10.60 -3.38 15.05
N ILE A 151 -9.61 -2.75 14.39
CA ILE A 151 -9.56 -2.58 12.94
C ILE A 151 -9.64 -3.94 12.24
N ARG A 152 -8.83 -4.91 12.64
CA ARG A 152 -8.81 -6.24 12.02
C ARG A 152 -10.17 -6.94 12.15
N ARG A 153 -10.81 -6.90 13.32
CA ARG A 153 -12.15 -7.49 13.52
C ARG A 153 -13.22 -6.80 12.67
N ALA A 154 -13.21 -5.47 12.62
CA ALA A 154 -14.16 -4.70 11.83
C ALA A 154 -13.99 -4.95 10.33
N SER A 155 -12.75 -5.04 9.86
CA SER A 155 -12.42 -5.30 8.45
C SER A 155 -13.01 -6.62 7.93
N GLN A 156 -12.98 -7.67 8.74
CA GLN A 156 -13.58 -8.97 8.37
C GLN A 156 -15.07 -8.88 8.06
N THR A 157 -15.76 -7.93 8.68
CA THR A 157 -17.21 -7.75 8.49
C THR A 157 -17.54 -6.71 7.43
N LEU A 158 -16.74 -5.64 7.34
CA LEU A 158 -17.08 -4.45 6.57
C LEU A 158 -16.34 -4.34 5.24
N LEU A 159 -15.18 -4.98 5.08
CA LEU A 159 -14.33 -4.77 3.90
C LEU A 159 -14.28 -5.94 2.92
N TYR A 160 -14.92 -7.05 3.22
CA TYR A 160 -15.03 -8.17 2.28
C TYR A 160 -16.46 -8.31 1.73
N ASN A 161 -16.58 -8.45 0.41
CA ASN A 161 -17.83 -8.65 -0.30
C ASN A 161 -17.97 -10.14 -0.68
N PRO A 162 -18.77 -10.93 0.03
CA PRO A 162 -18.93 -12.35 -0.25
C PRO A 162 -19.63 -12.63 -1.59
N ASP A 163 -20.46 -11.71 -2.09
CA ASP A 163 -21.18 -11.87 -3.35
C ASP A 163 -20.25 -11.77 -4.57
N LYS A 164 -19.24 -10.89 -4.50
CA LYS A 164 -18.19 -10.79 -5.52
C LYS A 164 -17.00 -11.69 -5.24
N ALA A 165 -16.89 -12.26 -4.04
CA ALA A 165 -15.72 -12.94 -3.51
C ALA A 165 -14.46 -12.07 -3.68
N PHE A 166 -14.55 -10.80 -3.22
CA PHE A 166 -13.49 -9.81 -3.32
C PHE A 166 -13.64 -8.72 -2.25
N PHE A 167 -12.55 -8.00 -1.97
CA PHE A 167 -12.59 -6.86 -1.07
C PHE A 167 -13.31 -5.68 -1.69
N TYR A 168 -14.11 -4.96 -0.91
CA TYR A 168 -14.58 -3.64 -1.32
C TYR A 168 -13.36 -2.71 -1.55
N LYS A 169 -13.42 -1.84 -2.55
CA LYS A 169 -12.44 -0.75 -2.66
C LYS A 169 -12.47 0.10 -1.39
N GLY A 170 -13.67 0.37 -0.90
CA GLY A 170 -13.92 1.07 0.34
C GLY A 170 -15.38 1.42 0.51
N TYR A 171 -15.66 2.38 1.40
CA TYR A 171 -17.02 2.87 1.62
C TYR A 171 -17.03 4.34 2.04
N VAL A 172 -18.22 4.96 1.92
CA VAL A 172 -18.53 6.26 2.49
C VAL A 172 -19.81 6.18 3.32
N HIS A 173 -19.94 7.04 4.33
CA HIS A 173 -21.22 7.25 5.00
C HIS A 173 -22.14 8.09 4.12
N LYS A 174 -23.40 7.67 3.91
CA LYS A 174 -24.37 8.38 3.06
C LYS A 174 -24.75 9.76 3.61
N SER A 175 -24.71 9.91 4.92
CA SER A 175 -24.88 11.21 5.57
C SER A 175 -24.09 11.29 6.87
N ALA A 176 -23.77 12.51 7.30
CA ALA A 176 -23.07 12.75 8.55
C ALA A 176 -23.84 12.25 9.80
N ASP A 177 -25.18 12.21 9.69
CA ASP A 177 -26.06 11.80 10.79
C ASP A 177 -26.39 10.31 10.76
N ALA A 178 -26.13 9.61 9.64
CA ALA A 178 -26.41 8.20 9.46
C ALA A 178 -25.11 7.37 9.48
N LYS A 179 -24.43 7.34 10.61
CA LYS A 179 -23.15 6.63 10.79
C LYS A 179 -23.20 5.15 10.45
N THR A 180 -24.38 4.54 10.46
CA THR A 180 -24.60 3.13 10.09
C THR A 180 -25.06 2.93 8.65
N ASP A 181 -25.39 3.99 7.91
CA ASP A 181 -25.84 3.89 6.52
C ASP A 181 -24.65 4.05 5.56
N ILE A 182 -24.07 2.93 5.21
CA ILE A 182 -22.84 2.81 4.43
C ILE A 182 -23.19 2.61 2.95
N MET A 183 -22.46 3.28 2.07
CA MET A 183 -22.46 3.02 0.63
C MET A 183 -21.09 2.48 0.22
N TYR A 184 -21.07 1.26 -0.24
CA TYR A 184 -19.86 0.57 -0.65
C TYR A 184 -19.46 0.91 -2.08
N ASP A 185 -18.16 1.00 -2.31
CA ASP A 185 -17.52 0.94 -3.62
C ASP A 185 -17.01 -0.49 -3.82
N ASP A 186 -17.66 -1.24 -4.71
CA ASP A 186 -17.38 -2.65 -4.95
C ASP A 186 -16.54 -2.90 -6.22
N THR A 187 -15.83 -1.86 -6.69
CA THR A 187 -14.87 -1.94 -7.79
C THR A 187 -13.79 -2.97 -7.47
N ILE A 188 -13.50 -3.85 -8.43
CA ILE A 188 -12.38 -4.81 -8.31
C ILE A 188 -11.07 -4.04 -8.48
N ASP A 189 -10.40 -3.77 -7.37
CA ASP A 189 -9.24 -2.90 -7.26
C ASP A 189 -8.03 -3.66 -6.72
N MET A 190 -6.91 -3.61 -7.45
CA MET A 190 -5.68 -4.33 -7.07
C MET A 190 -5.11 -3.84 -5.74
N SER A 191 -5.29 -2.56 -5.38
CA SER A 191 -4.83 -2.03 -4.10
C SER A 191 -5.56 -2.66 -2.91
N SER A 192 -6.85 -2.96 -3.04
CA SER A 192 -7.62 -3.63 -1.98
C SER A 192 -7.11 -5.04 -1.71
N PHE A 193 -6.80 -5.79 -2.77
CA PHE A 193 -6.21 -7.12 -2.64
C PHE A 193 -4.79 -7.05 -2.07
N TYR A 194 -3.95 -6.17 -2.64
CA TYR A 194 -2.58 -5.99 -2.19
C TYR A 194 -2.51 -5.57 -0.72
N GLY A 195 -3.28 -4.55 -0.34
CA GLY A 195 -3.34 -4.09 1.04
C GLY A 195 -3.75 -5.20 2.01
N ALA A 196 -4.76 -5.98 1.67
CA ALA A 196 -5.30 -7.03 2.53
C ALA A 196 -4.25 -8.09 2.89
N PHE A 197 -3.43 -8.54 1.93
CA PHE A 197 -2.42 -9.57 2.21
C PHE A 197 -1.07 -8.98 2.66
N MET A 198 -0.57 -7.95 1.98
CA MET A 198 0.78 -7.41 2.20
C MET A 198 0.95 -6.84 3.62
N PHE A 199 -0.07 -6.18 4.13
CA PHE A 199 -0.05 -5.60 5.48
C PHE A 199 -0.66 -6.51 6.55
N GLY A 200 -1.00 -7.75 6.22
CA GLY A 200 -1.48 -8.74 7.16
C GLY A 200 -2.83 -8.45 7.78
N LEU A 201 -3.65 -7.59 7.15
CA LEU A 201 -5.01 -7.30 7.62
C LEU A 201 -5.88 -8.57 7.57
N PHE A 202 -5.71 -9.38 6.54
CA PHE A 202 -6.26 -10.73 6.41
C PHE A 202 -5.14 -11.76 6.38
N ASP A 203 -5.43 -12.94 6.92
CA ASP A 203 -4.49 -14.05 6.91
C ASP A 203 -4.27 -14.52 5.46
N MET A 204 -3.00 -14.72 5.07
CA MET A 204 -2.63 -15.15 3.72
C MET A 204 -3.30 -16.47 3.32
N GLU A 205 -3.53 -17.35 4.29
CA GLU A 205 -4.17 -18.64 4.07
C GLU A 205 -5.70 -18.59 4.14
N SER A 206 -6.30 -17.41 4.39
CA SER A 206 -7.75 -17.26 4.46
C SER A 206 -8.45 -17.50 3.13
N ASP A 207 -9.71 -17.88 3.21
CA ASP A 207 -10.54 -18.05 2.02
C ASP A 207 -10.77 -16.72 1.30
N GLU A 208 -10.83 -15.60 2.04
CA GLU A 208 -11.00 -14.26 1.49
C GLU A 208 -9.86 -13.89 0.53
N ILE A 209 -8.61 -14.14 0.91
CA ILE A 209 -7.43 -13.89 0.05
C ILE A 209 -7.46 -14.83 -1.16
N LYS A 210 -7.69 -16.14 -0.95
CA LYS A 210 -7.67 -17.12 -2.03
C LYS A 210 -8.77 -16.90 -3.07
N GLU A 211 -9.99 -16.59 -2.61
CA GLU A 211 -11.11 -16.34 -3.53
C GLU A 211 -10.97 -14.97 -4.22
N SER A 212 -10.42 -13.97 -3.55
CA SER A 212 -10.12 -12.69 -4.17
C SER A 212 -9.11 -12.84 -5.31
N PHE A 213 -8.06 -13.63 -5.13
CA PHE A 213 -7.12 -13.90 -6.23
C PHE A 213 -7.79 -14.60 -7.42
N LYS A 214 -8.69 -15.56 -7.19
CA LYS A 214 -9.48 -16.21 -8.27
C LYS A 214 -10.39 -15.18 -8.97
N THR A 215 -10.93 -14.21 -8.23
CA THR A 215 -11.72 -13.13 -8.81
C THR A 215 -10.86 -12.23 -9.70
N LEU A 216 -9.64 -11.85 -9.29
CA LEU A 216 -8.69 -11.13 -10.15
C LEU A 216 -8.42 -11.90 -11.44
N GLN A 217 -8.14 -13.20 -11.35
CA GLN A 217 -7.92 -14.03 -12.53
C GLN A 217 -9.14 -14.07 -13.47
N ARG A 218 -10.35 -14.18 -12.92
CA ARG A 218 -11.59 -14.19 -13.71
C ARG A 218 -11.83 -12.85 -14.43
N VAL A 219 -11.45 -11.74 -13.81
CA VAL A 219 -11.72 -10.39 -14.34
C VAL A 219 -10.63 -9.94 -15.31
N PHE A 220 -9.36 -10.20 -15.00
CA PHE A 220 -8.23 -9.57 -15.71
C PHE A 220 -7.41 -10.51 -16.58
N MET A 221 -7.49 -11.84 -16.37
CA MET A 221 -6.65 -12.76 -17.12
C MET A 221 -7.29 -13.12 -18.47
N ALA A 222 -6.63 -12.79 -19.57
CA ALA A 222 -7.00 -13.28 -20.89
C ALA A 222 -6.64 -14.77 -21.03
N SER A 223 -7.44 -15.50 -21.79
CA SER A 223 -7.36 -16.97 -21.90
C SER A 223 -6.06 -17.51 -22.53
N ASP A 224 -5.30 -16.65 -23.22
CA ASP A 224 -4.06 -16.97 -23.95
C ASP A 224 -2.79 -16.41 -23.33
N GLN A 225 -2.90 -15.79 -22.13
CA GLN A 225 -1.78 -15.14 -21.45
C GLN A 225 -1.23 -15.99 -20.31
N GLU A 226 0.10 -16.04 -20.22
CA GLU A 226 0.80 -16.69 -19.07
C GLU A 226 0.98 -15.73 -17.88
N VAL A 227 1.02 -14.43 -18.12
CA VAL A 227 1.08 -13.34 -17.14
C VAL A 227 -0.19 -12.52 -17.27
N MET A 228 -0.75 -12.12 -16.15
CA MET A 228 -1.92 -11.24 -16.05
C MET A 228 -1.44 -9.80 -15.82
N PRO A 229 -1.31 -8.98 -16.88
CA PRO A 229 -0.91 -7.58 -16.70
C PRO A 229 -2.05 -6.81 -16.02
N MET A 230 -1.76 -6.22 -14.86
CA MET A 230 -2.78 -5.66 -13.99
C MET A 230 -2.95 -4.15 -14.17
N PRO A 231 -4.17 -3.67 -14.46
CA PRO A 231 -4.51 -2.27 -14.25
C PRO A 231 -4.66 -1.98 -12.73
N ARG A 232 -4.86 -0.72 -12.35
CA ARG A 232 -5.16 -0.36 -10.96
C ARG A 232 -6.48 -0.99 -10.50
N TYR A 233 -7.51 -0.89 -11.33
CA TYR A 233 -8.85 -1.46 -11.07
C TYR A 233 -9.59 -1.71 -12.39
N GLU A 234 -10.71 -2.43 -12.30
CA GLU A 234 -11.56 -2.69 -13.45
C GLU A 234 -12.11 -1.39 -14.07
N HIS A 235 -11.98 -1.26 -15.39
CA HIS A 235 -12.40 -0.08 -16.16
C HIS A 235 -11.70 1.23 -15.76
N ASP A 236 -10.45 1.15 -15.31
CA ASP A 236 -9.63 2.33 -15.03
C ASP A 236 -9.57 3.26 -16.25
N GLN A 237 -10.03 4.50 -16.06
CA GLN A 237 -10.12 5.50 -17.13
C GLN A 237 -8.84 6.34 -17.30
N TYR A 238 -7.89 6.22 -16.38
CA TYR A 238 -6.71 7.07 -16.41
C TYR A 238 -5.77 6.71 -17.55
N ASN A 239 -5.69 7.58 -18.55
CA ASN A 239 -4.96 7.38 -19.80
C ASN A 239 -5.37 6.13 -20.60
N ARG A 240 -6.55 5.58 -20.36
CA ARG A 240 -7.07 4.38 -20.99
C ARG A 240 -7.03 4.51 -22.52
N VAL A 241 -6.44 3.52 -23.20
CA VAL A 241 -6.23 3.59 -24.65
C VAL A 241 -7.52 3.48 -25.47
N ASP A 242 -8.48 2.69 -25.00
CA ASP A 242 -9.80 2.52 -25.64
C ASP A 242 -10.82 1.86 -24.67
N GLU A 243 -12.05 1.77 -25.09
CA GLU A 243 -13.16 1.18 -24.32
C GLU A 243 -13.15 -0.37 -24.29
N GLU A 244 -12.38 -1.03 -25.16
CA GLU A 244 -12.29 -2.48 -25.21
C GLU A 244 -11.32 -3.01 -24.15
N SER A 245 -10.29 -2.22 -23.80
CA SER A 245 -9.36 -2.52 -22.72
C SER A 245 -10.08 -2.42 -21.36
N ILE A 246 -9.82 -3.35 -20.46
CA ILE A 246 -10.32 -3.26 -19.07
C ILE A 246 -9.57 -2.20 -18.25
N GLY A 247 -8.50 -1.65 -18.77
CA GLY A 247 -7.59 -0.67 -18.21
C GLY A 247 -6.17 -0.91 -18.71
N ASN A 248 -5.33 0.11 -18.66
CA ASN A 248 -3.94 -0.07 -19.04
C ASN A 248 -3.17 -0.83 -17.94
N PRO A 249 -2.28 -1.76 -18.27
CA PRO A 249 -1.42 -2.39 -17.29
C PRO A 249 -0.48 -1.39 -16.61
N TRP A 250 -0.41 -1.49 -15.28
CA TRP A 250 0.54 -0.78 -14.42
C TRP A 250 1.64 -1.74 -13.99
N PHE A 251 2.89 -1.30 -14.03
CA PHE A 251 4.00 -2.16 -13.59
C PHE A 251 3.90 -2.51 -12.12
N ILE A 252 3.52 -1.54 -11.26
CA ILE A 252 3.36 -1.77 -9.82
C ILE A 252 2.30 -2.83 -9.52
N CYS A 253 1.10 -2.71 -10.12
CA CYS A 253 0.01 -3.66 -9.90
C CYS A 253 0.36 -5.07 -10.39
N THR A 254 1.09 -5.14 -11.50
CA THR A 254 1.58 -6.41 -12.05
C THR A 254 2.64 -7.04 -11.14
N LEU A 255 3.55 -6.24 -10.55
CA LEU A 255 4.56 -6.70 -9.59
C LEU A 255 3.95 -7.12 -8.24
N TRP A 256 2.89 -6.46 -7.76
CA TRP A 256 2.17 -6.90 -6.57
C TRP A 256 1.59 -8.31 -6.70
N GLN A 257 1.21 -8.71 -7.91
CA GLN A 257 0.84 -10.11 -8.17
C GLN A 257 2.06 -11.05 -8.02
N ALA A 258 3.25 -10.62 -8.43
CA ALA A 258 4.48 -11.42 -8.23
C ALA A 258 4.80 -11.57 -6.73
N GLN A 259 4.64 -10.50 -5.94
CA GLN A 259 4.81 -10.56 -4.48
C GLN A 259 3.81 -11.53 -3.84
N TYR A 260 2.53 -11.52 -4.25
CA TYR A 260 1.57 -12.53 -3.82
C TYR A 260 2.00 -13.97 -4.15
N PHE A 261 2.64 -14.17 -5.30
CA PHE A 261 3.16 -15.48 -5.65
C PHE A 261 4.37 -15.90 -4.80
N LEU A 262 5.23 -14.96 -4.41
CA LEU A 262 6.34 -15.23 -3.48
C LEU A 262 5.80 -15.62 -2.10
N GLU A 263 4.87 -14.85 -1.56
CA GLU A 263 4.21 -15.14 -0.28
C GLU A 263 3.46 -16.49 -0.24
N THR A 264 3.18 -17.08 -1.40
CA THR A 264 2.48 -18.37 -1.53
C THR A 264 3.37 -19.48 -2.12
N ASP A 265 4.69 -19.38 -2.00
CA ASP A 265 5.69 -20.36 -2.47
C ASP A 265 5.58 -20.69 -3.96
N ARG A 266 5.13 -19.74 -4.81
CA ARG A 266 4.98 -19.91 -6.25
C ARG A 266 6.06 -19.16 -7.04
N GLN A 267 7.33 -19.39 -6.72
CA GLN A 267 8.50 -18.69 -7.27
C GLN A 267 8.53 -18.66 -8.80
N GLN A 268 8.18 -19.79 -9.47
CA GLN A 268 8.16 -19.82 -10.93
C GLN A 268 7.12 -18.87 -11.55
N ALA A 269 5.96 -18.70 -10.90
CA ALA A 269 4.96 -17.75 -11.35
C ALA A 269 5.41 -16.30 -11.13
N ALA A 270 6.03 -16.00 -9.99
CA ALA A 270 6.63 -14.70 -9.71
C ALA A 270 7.74 -14.38 -10.72
N ARG A 271 8.64 -15.32 -11.02
CA ARG A 271 9.70 -15.16 -12.03
C ARG A 271 9.15 -14.81 -13.40
N LYS A 272 8.10 -15.46 -13.87
CA LYS A 272 7.46 -15.12 -15.15
C LYS A 272 7.00 -13.67 -15.21
N ILE A 273 6.49 -13.13 -14.09
CA ILE A 273 6.06 -11.73 -14.01
C ILE A 273 7.28 -10.81 -14.04
N VAL A 274 8.32 -11.11 -13.25
CA VAL A 274 9.56 -10.32 -13.25
C VAL A 274 10.20 -10.31 -14.63
N ASP A 275 10.27 -11.45 -15.31
CA ASP A 275 10.79 -11.57 -16.69
C ASP A 275 9.92 -10.77 -17.68
N TRP A 276 8.60 -10.81 -17.50
CA TRP A 276 7.65 -10.05 -18.30
C TRP A 276 7.87 -8.54 -18.14
N VAL A 277 8.05 -8.04 -16.91
CA VAL A 277 8.38 -6.64 -16.63
C VAL A 277 9.74 -6.27 -17.22
N GLN A 278 10.77 -7.08 -16.96
CA GLN A 278 12.12 -6.85 -17.46
C GLN A 278 12.19 -6.76 -18.99
N SER A 279 11.42 -7.60 -19.69
CA SER A 279 11.38 -7.59 -21.17
C SER A 279 10.75 -6.31 -21.76
N ARG A 280 10.09 -5.49 -20.93
CA ARG A 280 9.43 -4.23 -21.29
C ARG A 280 10.16 -2.99 -20.80
N MET A 281 11.24 -3.15 -20.05
CA MET A 281 12.11 -2.02 -19.70
C MET A 281 12.80 -1.43 -20.93
N LEU A 282 13.05 -0.13 -20.87
CA LEU A 282 14.02 0.46 -21.81
C LEU A 282 15.39 -0.18 -21.59
N LYS A 283 16.27 -0.08 -22.59
CA LYS A 283 17.67 -0.58 -22.46
C LYS A 283 18.44 0.04 -21.29
N SER A 284 18.00 1.18 -20.80
CA SER A 284 18.53 1.86 -19.61
C SER A 284 17.99 1.31 -18.28
N GLY A 285 17.08 0.33 -18.30
CA GLY A 285 16.40 -0.20 -17.11
C GLY A 285 15.21 0.65 -16.65
N VAL A 286 14.80 1.67 -17.42
CA VAL A 286 13.67 2.54 -17.04
C VAL A 286 12.34 1.84 -17.26
N LEU A 287 11.44 2.01 -16.29
CA LEU A 287 10.01 1.67 -16.33
C LEU A 287 9.15 2.93 -16.30
N SER A 288 8.04 2.89 -17.03
CA SER A 288 6.98 3.89 -16.95
C SER A 288 5.99 3.56 -15.83
N GLU A 289 4.98 4.39 -15.70
CA GLU A 289 3.82 4.13 -14.87
C GLU A 289 2.96 3.02 -15.46
N GLN A 290 2.59 3.17 -16.73
CA GLN A 290 1.69 2.30 -17.47
C GLN A 290 2.30 1.89 -18.80
N ILE A 291 1.71 0.85 -19.40
CA ILE A 291 1.99 0.46 -20.80
C ILE A 291 0.69 0.29 -21.58
N ASN A 292 0.80 0.49 -22.89
CA ASN A 292 -0.28 0.15 -23.82
C ASN A 292 -0.52 -1.37 -23.81
N PRO A 293 -1.75 -1.85 -23.56
CA PRO A 293 -2.04 -3.28 -23.47
C PRO A 293 -1.77 -4.06 -24.76
N TYR A 294 -1.73 -3.39 -25.91
CA TYR A 294 -1.58 -4.00 -27.22
C TYR A 294 -0.16 -3.85 -27.80
N THR A 295 0.39 -2.63 -27.76
CA THR A 295 1.72 -2.33 -28.34
C THR A 295 2.86 -2.45 -27.36
N HIS A 296 2.57 -2.46 -26.05
CA HIS A 296 3.52 -2.39 -24.95
C HIS A 296 4.39 -1.13 -24.93
N GLU A 297 3.99 -0.08 -25.64
CA GLU A 297 4.61 1.23 -25.54
C GLU A 297 4.31 1.88 -24.20
N PHE A 298 5.24 2.66 -23.68
CA PHE A 298 5.07 3.38 -22.43
C PHE A 298 3.95 4.42 -22.53
N ILE A 299 3.12 4.45 -21.51
CA ILE A 299 2.06 5.45 -21.29
C ILE A 299 2.33 6.15 -19.96
N SER A 300 1.97 7.44 -19.90
CA SER A 300 2.16 8.29 -18.74
C SER A 300 3.64 8.55 -18.42
N VAL A 301 3.97 8.86 -17.16
CA VAL A 301 5.30 9.31 -16.75
C VAL A 301 6.34 8.17 -16.81
N ALA A 302 7.53 8.49 -17.30
CA ALA A 302 8.72 7.62 -17.26
C ALA A 302 9.99 8.48 -17.09
N PRO A 303 10.90 8.12 -16.17
CA PRO A 303 10.79 7.03 -15.20
C PRO A 303 9.76 7.31 -14.10
N LEU A 304 9.11 6.25 -13.59
CA LEU A 304 8.36 6.33 -12.35
C LEU A 304 9.16 5.67 -11.23
N ALA A 305 9.47 6.42 -10.17
CA ALA A 305 10.25 5.91 -9.04
C ALA A 305 9.57 4.72 -8.36
N TRP A 306 8.24 4.74 -8.24
CA TRP A 306 7.47 3.65 -7.66
C TRP A 306 7.59 2.35 -8.46
N SER A 307 7.44 2.40 -9.80
CA SER A 307 7.64 1.21 -10.65
C SER A 307 9.06 0.63 -10.51
N GLN A 308 10.07 1.49 -10.39
CA GLN A 308 11.45 1.07 -10.18
C GLN A 308 11.66 0.41 -8.83
N ALA A 309 11.11 1.02 -7.76
CA ALA A 309 11.22 0.49 -6.40
C ALA A 309 10.54 -0.88 -6.27
N GLU A 310 9.33 -1.02 -6.77
CA GLU A 310 8.60 -2.29 -6.74
C GLU A 310 9.30 -3.40 -7.53
N PHE A 311 9.89 -3.05 -8.68
CA PHE A 311 10.69 -4.01 -9.43
C PHE A 311 11.91 -4.48 -8.65
N ILE A 312 12.63 -3.55 -8.01
CA ILE A 312 13.82 -3.87 -7.21
C ILE A 312 13.45 -4.75 -6.02
N ASN A 313 12.42 -4.38 -5.28
CA ASN A 313 11.96 -5.15 -4.12
C ASN A 313 11.56 -6.57 -4.54
N THR A 314 10.69 -6.71 -5.52
CA THR A 314 10.24 -8.03 -6.01
C THR A 314 11.39 -8.88 -6.54
N ALA A 315 12.37 -8.27 -7.22
CA ALA A 315 13.53 -8.98 -7.75
C ALA A 315 14.47 -9.45 -6.61
N ILE A 316 14.63 -8.64 -5.55
CA ILE A 316 15.42 -9.02 -4.38
C ILE A 316 14.76 -10.20 -3.66
N ASP A 317 13.46 -10.12 -3.40
CA ASP A 317 12.71 -11.19 -2.72
C ASP A 317 12.80 -12.50 -3.51
N LEU A 318 12.57 -12.43 -4.83
CA LEU A 318 12.68 -13.59 -5.73
C LEU A 318 14.06 -14.26 -5.68
N VAL A 319 15.15 -13.48 -5.62
CA VAL A 319 16.53 -14.02 -5.56
C VAL A 319 16.88 -14.53 -4.15
N THR A 320 16.33 -13.90 -3.11
CA THR A 320 16.58 -14.31 -1.72
C THR A 320 15.93 -15.66 -1.41
N ASP A 321 14.76 -15.92 -1.98
CA ASP A 321 14.05 -17.19 -1.86
C ASP A 321 14.67 -18.32 -2.72
N GLU A 322 15.59 -18.00 -3.66
CA GLU A 322 16.36 -18.96 -4.46
C GLU A 322 17.86 -18.89 -4.15
N PRO A 323 18.34 -19.41 -3.01
CA PRO A 323 19.73 -19.25 -2.57
C PRO A 323 20.76 -19.90 -3.51
N GLU A 324 20.37 -20.80 -4.43
CA GLU A 324 21.27 -21.38 -5.43
C GLU A 324 21.74 -20.36 -6.48
N VAL A 325 20.93 -19.33 -6.78
CA VAL A 325 21.28 -18.30 -7.77
C VAL A 325 22.36 -17.35 -7.23
N LEU A 326 22.34 -17.03 -5.94
CA LEU A 326 23.36 -16.20 -5.30
C LEU A 326 24.74 -16.87 -5.25
N SER A 327 24.78 -18.21 -5.22
CA SER A 327 26.05 -18.95 -5.21
C SER A 327 26.82 -18.92 -6.53
N THR A 328 26.13 -18.60 -7.65
CA THR A 328 26.76 -18.51 -8.99
C THR A 328 27.28 -17.11 -9.30
N VAL A 329 26.65 -16.06 -8.77
CA VAL A 329 27.08 -14.66 -9.00
C VAL A 329 28.35 -14.31 -8.22
N SER A 330 28.60 -14.96 -7.08
CA SER A 330 29.77 -14.68 -6.25
C SER A 330 31.07 -15.36 -6.73
N LYS A 331 31.03 -16.18 -7.79
CA LYS A 331 32.21 -16.91 -8.31
C LYS A 331 32.87 -16.22 -9.52
N ASP A 332 32.22 -15.24 -10.11
CA ASP A 332 32.71 -14.52 -11.31
C ASP A 332 32.95 -13.01 -11.06
N ALA A 333 33.05 -12.57 -9.79
CA ALA A 333 33.35 -11.19 -9.40
C ALA A 333 34.77 -11.03 -8.86
#